data_e3adf2b32ee5455af90aeb26c83d2c7f
#
_entry.id   e3adf2b32ee5455af90aeb26c83d2c7f
#
_cell.length_a   1.000
_cell.length_b   1.000
_cell.length_c   1.000
_cell.angle_alpha   90.00
_cell.angle_beta   90.00
_cell.angle_gamma   90.00
#
_symmetry.space_group_name_H-M   'P 1'
#
loop_
_entity.id
_entity.type
_entity.pdbx_description
1 polymer ?
#
loop_
_entity_poly.entity_id
_entity_poly.type
_entity_poly.pdbx_seq_one_letter_code
_entity_poly.pdbx_strand_id
1 'polypeptide(L)' 'KEIISLINACTTVANVKFLADGDTRVTVIAAAESKIAEIEANGE' A
#
# COMPACT_ATOMS: atom_id res chain seq x y z
N LYS A 1 10.01 -4.65 -6.07
CA LYS A 1 9.32 -4.10 -7.25
C LYS A 1 7.93 -4.69 -7.40
N GLU A 2 7.80 -6.01 -7.29
CA GLU A 2 6.50 -6.63 -7.40
C GLU A 2 5.56 -6.22 -6.28
N ILE A 3 6.11 -6.06 -5.07
CA ILE A 3 5.31 -5.63 -3.92
C ILE A 3 4.74 -4.24 -4.16
N ILE A 4 5.54 -3.34 -4.71
CA ILE A 4 5.07 -1.99 -4.97
C ILE A 4 3.99 -2.01 -6.05
N SER A 5 4.14 -2.84 -7.07
CA SER A 5 3.11 -3.00 -8.09
C SER A 5 1.82 -3.54 -7.50
N LEU A 6 1.93 -4.50 -6.58
CA LEU A 6 0.77 -5.05 -5.91
C LEU A 6 0.08 -4.00 -5.05
N ILE A 7 0.86 -3.19 -4.35
CA ILE A 7 0.32 -2.11 -3.52
C ILE A 7 -0.43 -1.12 -4.41
N ASN A 8 0.12 -0.77 -5.56
CA ASN A 8 -0.53 0.17 -6.48
C ASN A 8 -1.82 -0.39 -7.05
N ALA A 9 -1.95 -1.70 -7.11
CA ALA A 9 -3.17 -2.34 -7.60
C ALA A 9 -4.22 -2.51 -6.52
N CYS A 10 -3.89 -2.25 -5.25
CA CYS A 10 -4.83 -2.40 -4.16
C CYS A 10 -5.92 -1.33 -4.22
N THR A 11 -7.11 -1.71 -3.80
CA THR A 11 -8.24 -0.78 -3.74
C THR A 11 -8.74 -0.58 -2.32
N THR A 12 -8.17 -1.29 -1.34
CA THR A 12 -8.58 -1.17 0.06
C THR A 12 -7.34 -1.02 0.94
N VAL A 13 -7.50 -0.27 2.02
CA VAL A 13 -6.43 -0.05 2.99
C VAL A 13 -5.99 -1.37 3.62
N ALA A 14 -6.94 -2.27 3.87
CA ALA A 14 -6.61 -3.56 4.48
C ALA A 14 -5.61 -4.35 3.63
N ASN A 15 -5.80 -4.36 2.31
CA ASN A 15 -4.89 -5.06 1.41
C ASN A 15 -3.52 -4.42 1.40
N VAL A 16 -3.47 -3.08 1.40
CA VAL A 16 -2.20 -2.37 1.43
C VAL A 16 -1.43 -2.70 2.70
N LYS A 17 -2.11 -2.68 3.82
CA LYS A 17 -1.47 -3.00 5.09
C LYS A 17 -0.98 -4.44 5.14
N PHE A 18 -1.75 -5.35 4.58
CA PHE A 18 -1.37 -6.76 4.54
C PHE A 18 -0.06 -6.94 3.76
N LEU A 19 0.03 -6.31 2.61
CA LEU A 19 1.24 -6.42 1.78
C LEU A 19 2.43 -5.74 2.45
N ALA A 20 2.23 -4.56 3.03
CA ALA A 20 3.30 -3.83 3.68
C ALA A 20 3.78 -4.54 4.95
N ASP A 21 2.87 -5.21 5.64
CA ASP A 21 3.22 -5.92 6.86
C ASP A 21 4.18 -7.08 6.58
N GLY A 22 4.11 -7.63 5.39
CA GLY A 22 5.01 -8.72 5.00
C GLY A 22 6.38 -8.25 4.56
N ASP A 23 6.63 -6.96 4.50
CA ASP A 23 7.90 -6.42 4.03
C ASP A 23 8.26 -5.17 4.83
N THR A 24 9.49 -5.10 5.32
CA THR A 24 9.93 -4.01 6.19
C THR A 24 10.79 -2.98 5.45
N ARG A 25 10.93 -3.11 4.14
CA ARG A 25 11.74 -2.16 3.38
C ARG A 25 11.09 -0.78 3.34
N VAL A 26 11.92 0.24 3.47
CA VAL A 26 11.44 1.63 3.53
C VAL A 26 10.67 2.00 2.26
N THR A 27 11.15 1.56 1.10
CA THR A 27 10.47 1.87 -0.16
C THR A 27 9.06 1.29 -0.21
N VAL A 28 8.89 0.08 0.33
CA VAL A 28 7.58 -0.56 0.38
C VAL A 28 6.67 0.17 1.36
N ILE A 29 7.21 0.52 2.52
CA ILE A 29 6.44 1.25 3.54
C ILE A 29 5.99 2.61 2.99
N ALA A 30 6.88 3.32 2.31
CA ALA A 30 6.54 4.61 1.73
C ALA A 30 5.43 4.48 0.68
N ALA A 31 5.54 3.45 -0.18
CA ALA A 31 4.53 3.22 -1.20
C ALA A 31 3.19 2.87 -0.56
N ALA A 32 3.20 2.08 0.51
CA ALA A 32 1.98 1.70 1.21
C ALA A 32 1.31 2.93 1.83
N GLU A 33 2.09 3.79 2.45
CA GLU A 33 1.53 4.99 3.07
C GLU A 33 0.91 5.92 2.04
N SER A 34 1.58 6.09 0.90
CA SER A 34 1.04 6.89 -0.19
C SER A 34 -0.27 6.31 -0.71
N LYS A 35 -0.31 4.99 -0.85
CA LYS A 35 -1.51 4.33 -1.37
C LYS A 35 -2.66 4.43 -0.38
N ILE A 36 -2.37 4.27 0.90
CA ILE A 36 -3.39 4.38 1.93
C ILE A 36 -4.01 5.78 1.91
N ALA A 37 -3.17 6.81 1.82
CA ALA A 37 -3.66 8.18 1.76
C ALA A 37 -4.54 8.39 0.53
N GLU A 38 -4.16 7.82 -0.60
CA GLU A 38 -4.92 7.94 -1.83
C GLU A 38 -6.28 7.26 -1.69
N ILE A 39 -6.30 6.06 -1.13
CA ILE A 39 -7.54 5.32 -0.96
C ILE A 39 -8.48 6.06 -0.01
N GLU A 40 -7.93 6.57 1.08
CA GLU A 40 -8.74 7.31 2.06
C GLU A 40 -9.29 8.59 1.45
N ALA A 41 -8.52 9.24 0.61
CA ALA A 41 -8.98 10.45 -0.07
C ALA A 41 -10.12 10.14 -1.04
N ASN A 42 -10.16 8.93 -1.56
CA ASN A 42 -11.20 8.50 -2.47
C ASN A 42 -12.40 7.86 -1.75
N GLY A 43 -12.38 7.89 -0.42
CA GLY A 43 -13.54 7.45 0.35
C GLY A 43 -13.64 5.94 0.54
N GLU A 44 -12.53 5.26 0.62
CA GLU A 44 -12.51 3.82 0.82
C GLU A 44 -13.31 3.36 2.06
#